data_5a83b25d0626792ef20440ba86f66ae9
#
_entry.id   5a83b25d0626792ef20440ba86f66ae9
#
_cell.length_a   1.000
_cell.length_b   1.000
_cell.length_c   1.000
_cell.angle_alpha   90.00
_cell.angle_beta   90.00
_cell.angle_gamma   90.00
#
_symmetry.space_group_name_H-M   'P 1'
#
loop_
_entity.id
_entity.type
_entity.pdbx_description
1 polymer ?
#
loop_
_entity_poly.entity_id
_entity_poly.type
_entity_poly.pdbx_seq_one_letter_code
_entity_poly.pdbx_strand_id
1 'polypeptide(L)'
;MSHFENYQHVSRFYDNTRTAVGVDIIRNQLQNSELPINKQLLVDAGCGTGQYSAALVKNVRKIEAIDLNAGMLKIAKDKMKLEEKNGLINFYISSIDSLPLDDDTADAVMINQVLHHLPDNSTSGWANHEKVFREFWRVLKSGGMLIINSCSPEQIECGFWFYNLI
;
A
#
# COMPACT_ATOMS: atom_id res chain seq x y z
N MET A 1 -12.22 17.76 10.98
CA MET A 1 -10.78 17.53 10.77
C MET A 1 -10.48 16.21 11.44
N SER A 2 -10.28 15.15 10.68
CA SER A 2 -9.74 13.92 11.23
C SER A 2 -8.35 14.25 11.77
N HIS A 3 -8.13 14.04 13.05
CA HIS A 3 -6.79 14.05 13.62
C HIS A 3 -6.03 12.93 12.93
N PHE A 4 -5.24 13.26 11.90
CA PHE A 4 -4.24 12.34 11.38
C PHE A 4 -3.37 11.97 12.57
N GLU A 5 -3.39 10.71 12.94
CA GLU A 5 -2.49 10.19 13.97
C GLU A 5 -1.08 10.63 13.61
N ASN A 6 -0.36 11.19 14.57
CA ASN A 6 0.99 11.68 14.34
C ASN A 6 1.94 10.46 14.23
N TYR A 7 1.93 9.81 13.07
CA TYR A 7 2.72 8.62 12.78
C TYR A 7 4.23 8.82 12.95
N GLN A 8 4.71 10.08 13.07
CA GLN A 8 6.14 10.34 13.33
C GLN A 8 6.62 9.78 14.68
N HIS A 9 5.75 9.72 15.69
CA HIS A 9 6.09 9.14 16.99
C HIS A 9 5.73 7.64 17.10
N VAL A 10 4.73 7.19 16.37
CA VAL A 10 4.21 5.81 16.45
C VAL A 10 4.98 4.86 15.53
N SER A 11 5.64 5.37 14.50
CA SER A 11 6.33 4.57 13.47
C SER A 11 7.34 3.56 14.04
N ARG A 12 8.02 3.89 15.15
CA ARG A 12 9.01 3.00 15.78
C ARG A 12 8.42 1.74 16.43
N PHE A 13 7.15 1.78 16.82
CA PHE A 13 6.44 0.67 17.46
C PHE A 13 5.46 -0.02 16.52
N TYR A 14 5.25 0.54 15.33
CA TYR A 14 4.26 0.09 14.37
C TYR A 14 4.46 -1.36 13.95
N ASP A 15 5.70 -1.74 13.65
CA ASP A 15 6.05 -3.09 13.21
C ASP A 15 5.93 -4.16 14.33
N ASN A 16 5.99 -3.75 15.61
CA ASN A 16 5.87 -4.68 16.73
C ASN A 16 4.41 -5.11 17.01
N THR A 17 3.46 -4.32 16.51
CA THR A 17 2.03 -4.50 16.78
C THR A 17 1.22 -4.94 15.57
N ARG A 18 1.80 -4.86 14.37
CA ARG A 18 1.10 -5.17 13.12
C ARG A 18 1.95 -6.09 12.24
N THR A 19 1.31 -7.12 11.69
CA THR A 19 1.88 -8.01 10.68
C THR A 19 1.10 -7.83 9.37
N ALA A 20 1.76 -8.02 8.23
CA ALA A 20 1.08 -8.00 6.94
C ALA A 20 0.12 -9.20 6.84
N VAL A 21 -1.18 -8.93 6.83
CA VAL A 21 -2.24 -9.95 6.76
C VAL A 21 -2.62 -10.17 5.29
N GLY A 22 -2.83 -11.43 4.90
CA GLY A 22 -3.29 -11.77 3.54
C GLY A 22 -2.21 -11.69 2.46
N VAL A 23 -0.92 -11.70 2.82
CA VAL A 23 0.21 -11.69 1.86
C VAL A 23 0.16 -12.88 0.90
N ASP A 24 -0.23 -14.03 1.38
CA ASP A 24 -0.43 -15.25 0.58
C ASP A 24 -1.55 -15.08 -0.44
N ILE A 25 -2.64 -14.42 -0.07
CA ILE A 25 -3.75 -14.09 -0.99
C ILE A 25 -3.25 -13.13 -2.08
N ILE A 26 -2.55 -12.05 -1.70
CA ILE A 26 -1.97 -11.10 -2.66
C ILE A 26 -1.02 -11.82 -3.61
N ARG A 27 -0.12 -12.65 -3.09
CA ARG A 27 0.82 -13.44 -3.90
C ARG A 27 0.09 -14.36 -4.88
N ASN A 28 -0.95 -15.05 -4.44
CA ASN A 28 -1.75 -15.94 -5.29
C ASN A 28 -2.45 -15.16 -6.41
N GLN A 29 -2.99 -13.96 -6.12
CA GLN A 29 -3.59 -13.11 -7.17
C GLN A 29 -2.54 -12.69 -8.21
N LEU A 30 -1.37 -12.27 -7.79
CA LEU A 30 -0.27 -11.92 -8.69
C LEU A 30 0.20 -13.11 -9.53
N GLN A 31 0.22 -14.33 -8.96
CA GLN A 31 0.59 -15.56 -9.66
C GLN A 31 -0.45 -15.99 -10.71
N ASN A 32 -1.72 -15.67 -10.49
CA ASN A 32 -2.82 -16.03 -11.39
C ASN A 32 -3.02 -15.04 -12.54
N SER A 33 -2.22 -13.98 -12.63
CA SER A 33 -2.25 -13.06 -13.77
C SER A 33 -1.56 -13.68 -15.01
N GLU A 34 -1.83 -13.12 -16.19
CA GLU A 34 -1.23 -13.59 -17.44
C GLU A 34 0.30 -13.42 -17.46
N LEU A 35 0.81 -12.34 -16.81
CA LEU A 35 2.24 -12.10 -16.72
C LEU A 35 2.83 -12.83 -15.51
N PRO A 36 3.89 -13.63 -15.67
CA PRO A 36 4.56 -14.29 -14.56
C PRO A 36 4.95 -13.31 -13.46
N ILE A 37 4.71 -13.66 -12.19
CA ILE A 37 4.89 -12.78 -11.03
C ILE A 37 6.29 -12.13 -11.00
N ASN A 38 7.33 -12.86 -11.32
CA ASN A 38 8.72 -12.37 -11.37
C ASN A 38 9.03 -11.42 -12.55
N LYS A 39 8.05 -11.12 -13.38
CA LYS A 39 8.13 -10.12 -14.46
C LYS A 39 7.31 -8.88 -14.16
N GLN A 40 6.47 -8.91 -13.13
CA GLN A 40 5.56 -7.82 -12.80
C GLN A 40 6.26 -6.67 -12.10
N LEU A 41 5.86 -5.45 -12.44
CA LEU A 41 6.10 -4.24 -11.67
C LEU A 41 4.89 -4.02 -10.77
N LEU A 42 5.12 -4.08 -9.45
CA LEU A 42 4.11 -3.88 -8.42
C LEU A 42 4.23 -2.50 -7.80
N VAL A 43 3.14 -1.77 -7.71
CA VAL A 43 3.04 -0.52 -6.94
C VAL A 43 2.46 -0.83 -5.57
N ASP A 44 3.14 -0.42 -4.49
CA ASP A 44 2.63 -0.46 -3.11
C ASP A 44 2.21 0.96 -2.70
N ALA A 45 0.92 1.25 -2.87
CA ALA A 45 0.34 2.57 -2.64
C ALA A 45 -0.05 2.74 -1.16
N GLY A 46 0.69 3.61 -0.45
CA GLY A 46 0.59 3.76 1.00
C GLY A 46 1.35 2.64 1.72
N CYS A 47 2.61 2.44 1.35
CA CYS A 47 3.41 1.30 1.81
C CYS A 47 3.77 1.34 3.31
N GLY A 48 3.63 2.49 3.97
CA GLY A 48 3.98 2.65 5.39
C GLY A 48 5.42 2.25 5.68
N THR A 49 5.61 1.38 6.67
CA THR A 49 6.91 0.80 7.03
C THR A 49 7.36 -0.34 6.11
N GLY A 50 6.65 -0.59 5.00
CA GLY A 50 7.03 -1.54 3.97
C GLY A 50 6.83 -3.01 4.31
N GLN A 51 5.89 -3.37 5.19
CA GLN A 51 5.67 -4.76 5.59
C GLN A 51 5.25 -5.66 4.41
N TYR A 52 4.30 -5.20 3.59
CA TYR A 52 3.85 -5.91 2.39
C TYR A 52 4.93 -5.94 1.32
N SER A 53 5.59 -4.80 1.09
CA SER A 53 6.73 -4.73 0.17
C SER A 53 7.84 -5.72 0.55
N ALA A 54 8.23 -5.79 1.83
CA ALA A 54 9.27 -6.72 2.31
C ALA A 54 8.89 -8.19 2.09
N ALA A 55 7.60 -8.52 2.22
CA ALA A 55 7.09 -9.88 2.01
C ALA A 55 7.04 -10.30 0.53
N LEU A 56 6.98 -9.32 -0.40
CA LEU A 56 6.74 -9.57 -1.83
C LEU A 56 7.93 -9.23 -2.73
N VAL A 57 8.91 -8.43 -2.27
CA VAL A 57 10.00 -7.89 -3.09
C VAL A 57 10.83 -8.95 -3.81
N LYS A 58 10.95 -10.14 -3.25
CA LYS A 58 11.66 -11.27 -3.87
C LYS A 58 10.82 -12.10 -4.84
N ASN A 59 9.53 -11.84 -4.91
CA ASN A 59 8.61 -12.58 -5.78
C ASN A 59 8.37 -11.86 -7.11
N VAL A 60 8.36 -10.51 -7.10
CA VAL A 60 8.07 -9.68 -8.27
C VAL A 60 9.36 -9.18 -8.94
N ARG A 61 9.25 -8.64 -10.14
CA ARG A 61 10.38 -8.02 -10.84
C ARG A 61 10.88 -6.78 -10.10
N LYS A 62 9.97 -5.93 -9.66
CA LYS A 62 10.27 -4.67 -8.98
C LYS A 62 9.07 -4.16 -8.20
N ILE A 63 9.33 -3.44 -7.11
CA ILE A 63 8.31 -2.70 -6.38
C ILE A 63 8.60 -1.19 -6.47
N GLU A 64 7.57 -0.41 -6.77
CA GLU A 64 7.54 1.03 -6.56
C GLU A 64 6.69 1.29 -5.31
N ALA A 65 7.33 1.67 -4.20
CA ALA A 65 6.72 1.85 -2.89
C ALA A 65 6.51 3.33 -2.60
N ILE A 66 5.27 3.73 -2.39
CA ILE A 66 4.87 5.12 -2.23
C ILE A 66 4.22 5.33 -0.85
N ASP A 67 4.64 6.34 -0.13
CA ASP A 67 3.97 6.81 1.08
C ASP A 67 4.15 8.32 1.26
N LEU A 68 3.16 8.98 1.84
CA LEU A 68 3.23 10.41 2.12
C LEU A 68 4.12 10.71 3.34
N ASN A 69 4.27 9.75 4.25
CA ASN A 69 4.99 9.91 5.51
C ASN A 69 6.47 9.53 5.37
N ALA A 70 7.35 10.54 5.37
CA ALA A 70 8.79 10.35 5.27
C ALA A 70 9.37 9.49 6.43
N GLY A 71 8.77 9.54 7.62
CA GLY A 71 9.20 8.74 8.77
C GLY A 71 8.93 7.25 8.58
N MET A 72 7.77 6.92 8.01
CA MET A 72 7.43 5.54 7.62
C MET A 72 8.36 5.02 6.53
N LEU A 73 8.58 5.80 5.48
CA LEU A 73 9.49 5.44 4.40
C LEU A 73 10.94 5.27 4.87
N LYS A 74 11.39 6.05 5.85
CA LYS A 74 12.72 5.85 6.43
C LYS A 74 12.86 4.45 7.02
N ILE A 75 11.86 3.98 7.77
CA ILE A 75 11.86 2.62 8.34
C ILE A 75 11.82 1.57 7.25
N ALA A 76 10.99 1.77 6.21
CA ALA A 76 10.92 0.87 5.07
C ALA A 76 12.26 0.75 4.34
N LYS A 77 12.94 1.88 4.09
CA LYS A 77 14.28 1.94 3.48
C LYS A 77 15.33 1.25 4.34
N ASP A 78 15.35 1.52 5.64
CA ASP A 78 16.30 0.88 6.55
C ASP A 78 16.11 -0.65 6.56
N LYS A 79 14.87 -1.12 6.49
CA LYS A 79 14.50 -2.55 6.44
C LYS A 79 14.91 -3.23 5.13
N MET A 80 14.79 -2.55 4.00
CA MET A 80 15.00 -3.10 2.65
C MET A 80 16.18 -2.46 1.90
N LYS A 81 17.19 -2.01 2.64
CA LYS A 81 18.35 -1.31 2.10
C LYS A 81 19.11 -2.10 1.03
N LEU A 82 19.17 -3.43 1.17
CA LEU A 82 19.82 -4.30 0.20
C LEU A 82 19.00 -4.44 -1.08
N GLU A 83 17.70 -4.60 -0.94
CA GLU A 83 16.74 -4.70 -2.05
C GLU A 83 16.69 -3.40 -2.85
N GLU A 84 16.71 -2.23 -2.19
CA GLU A 84 16.80 -0.91 -2.83
C GLU A 84 18.13 -0.77 -3.60
N LYS A 85 19.26 -1.13 -2.99
CA LYS A 85 20.58 -1.09 -3.65
C LYS A 85 20.63 -2.00 -4.88
N ASN A 86 19.93 -3.12 -4.86
CA ASN A 86 19.87 -4.06 -5.97
C ASN A 86 18.83 -3.69 -7.03
N GLY A 87 18.11 -2.56 -6.87
CA GLY A 87 17.10 -2.08 -7.81
C GLY A 87 15.79 -2.86 -7.79
N LEU A 88 15.56 -3.69 -6.76
CA LEU A 88 14.34 -4.47 -6.61
C LEU A 88 13.16 -3.65 -6.06
N ILE A 89 13.45 -2.53 -5.40
CA ILE A 89 12.45 -1.62 -4.86
C ILE A 89 12.94 -0.17 -4.95
N ASN A 90 12.04 0.74 -5.25
CA ASN A 90 12.23 2.18 -5.11
C ASN A 90 11.23 2.74 -4.11
N PHE A 91 11.59 3.84 -3.44
CA PHE A 91 10.73 4.51 -2.47
C PHE A 91 10.51 5.96 -2.83
N TYR A 92 9.25 6.41 -2.80
CA TYR A 92 8.84 7.77 -3.14
C TYR A 92 8.02 8.39 -2.04
N ILE A 93 8.35 9.63 -1.68
CA ILE A 93 7.49 10.48 -0.84
C ILE A 93 6.49 11.13 -1.77
N SER A 94 5.27 10.61 -1.81
CA SER A 94 4.17 11.17 -2.62
C SER A 94 2.82 10.74 -2.08
N SER A 95 1.79 11.48 -2.48
CA SER A 95 0.40 11.10 -2.22
C SER A 95 -0.05 10.00 -3.17
N ILE A 96 -0.95 9.14 -2.72
CA ILE A 96 -1.51 8.06 -3.54
C ILE A 96 -2.47 8.55 -4.64
N ASP A 97 -2.89 9.81 -4.59
CA ASP A 97 -3.67 10.48 -5.63
C ASP A 97 -2.79 11.23 -6.65
N SER A 98 -1.46 11.09 -6.54
CA SER A 98 -0.47 11.69 -7.46
C SER A 98 0.81 10.86 -7.43
N LEU A 99 0.78 9.69 -8.07
CA LEU A 99 1.90 8.75 -8.10
C LEU A 99 3.01 9.26 -9.02
N PRO A 100 4.29 9.22 -8.61
CA PRO A 100 5.42 9.68 -9.41
C PRO A 100 5.84 8.62 -10.45
N LEU A 101 4.88 8.12 -11.20
CA LEU A 101 5.03 7.06 -12.19
C LEU A 101 4.35 7.49 -13.49
N ASP A 102 4.88 7.04 -14.62
CA ASP A 102 4.28 7.27 -15.93
C ASP A 102 2.99 6.45 -16.11
N ASP A 103 2.18 6.84 -17.08
CA ASP A 103 0.98 6.12 -17.49
C ASP A 103 1.33 4.70 -17.97
N ASP A 104 0.44 3.75 -17.80
CA ASP A 104 0.57 2.37 -18.30
C ASP A 104 1.91 1.68 -17.88
N THR A 105 2.40 1.94 -16.67
CA THR A 105 3.69 1.42 -16.20
C THR A 105 3.54 0.17 -15.33
N ALA A 106 2.52 0.13 -14.46
CA ALA A 106 2.36 -0.90 -13.45
C ALA A 106 1.60 -2.13 -13.98
N ASP A 107 2.08 -3.31 -13.66
CA ASP A 107 1.36 -4.56 -13.91
C ASP A 107 0.34 -4.86 -12.79
N ALA A 108 0.62 -4.37 -11.57
CA ALA A 108 -0.32 -4.40 -10.46
C ALA A 108 -0.14 -3.20 -9.53
N VAL A 109 -1.24 -2.73 -8.95
CA VAL A 109 -1.26 -1.78 -7.84
C VAL A 109 -1.89 -2.48 -6.65
N MET A 110 -1.24 -2.45 -5.49
CA MET A 110 -1.84 -2.88 -4.23
C MET A 110 -1.99 -1.69 -3.28
N ILE A 111 -3.07 -1.69 -2.53
CA ILE A 111 -3.34 -0.75 -1.45
C ILE A 111 -3.84 -1.51 -0.23
N ASN A 112 -3.09 -1.39 0.88
CA ASN A 112 -3.31 -2.19 2.07
C ASN A 112 -3.58 -1.30 3.28
N GLN A 113 -4.80 -1.36 3.84
CA GLN A 113 -5.18 -0.64 5.07
C GLN A 113 -4.96 0.88 4.99
N VAL A 114 -5.24 1.52 3.84
CA VAL A 114 -5.00 2.95 3.61
C VAL A 114 -6.27 3.73 3.30
N LEU A 115 -7.23 3.15 2.59
CA LEU A 115 -8.41 3.86 2.08
C LEU A 115 -9.21 4.58 3.19
N HIS A 116 -9.25 4.03 4.38
CA HIS A 116 -9.94 4.63 5.53
C HIS A 116 -9.27 5.92 6.07
N HIS A 117 -8.06 6.23 5.62
CA HIS A 117 -7.38 7.50 5.96
C HIS A 117 -7.75 8.64 5.01
N LEU A 118 -8.44 8.37 3.91
CA LEU A 118 -8.87 9.41 2.99
C LEU A 118 -9.97 10.27 3.64
N PRO A 119 -9.88 11.62 3.54
CA PRO A 119 -10.78 12.53 4.25
C PRO A 119 -12.14 12.70 3.55
N ASP A 120 -12.71 11.61 3.09
CA ASP A 120 -14.05 11.59 2.51
C ASP A 120 -15.10 11.28 3.57
N ASN A 121 -16.28 11.87 3.40
CA ASN A 121 -17.44 11.63 4.26
C ASN A 121 -18.73 11.71 3.43
N SER A 122 -19.85 11.38 4.05
CA SER A 122 -21.17 11.40 3.40
C SER A 122 -21.58 12.79 2.86
N THR A 123 -20.99 13.87 3.38
CA THR A 123 -21.28 15.25 2.95
C THR A 123 -20.40 15.69 1.78
N SER A 124 -19.11 15.31 1.79
CA SER A 124 -18.15 15.63 0.71
C SER A 124 -18.23 14.67 -0.48
N GLY A 125 -18.98 13.57 -0.37
CA GLY A 125 -18.95 12.47 -1.32
C GLY A 125 -17.62 11.73 -1.28
N TRP A 126 -17.32 10.99 -2.34
CA TRP A 126 -16.14 10.13 -2.47
C TRP A 126 -15.06 10.73 -3.37
N ALA A 127 -14.96 12.07 -3.41
CA ALA A 127 -14.09 12.79 -4.36
C ALA A 127 -12.60 12.43 -4.21
N ASN A 128 -12.10 12.20 -2.98
CA ASN A 128 -10.71 11.80 -2.78
C ASN A 128 -10.48 10.34 -3.16
N HIS A 129 -11.41 9.45 -2.88
CA HIS A 129 -11.35 8.06 -3.36
C HIS A 129 -11.37 8.03 -4.89
N GLU A 130 -12.22 8.83 -5.54
CA GLU A 130 -12.28 8.90 -6.99
C GLU A 130 -10.95 9.35 -7.60
N LYS A 131 -10.29 10.36 -7.03
CA LYS A 131 -8.95 10.80 -7.47
C LYS A 131 -7.92 9.68 -7.37
N VAL A 132 -7.90 8.97 -6.22
CA VAL A 132 -6.99 7.86 -5.99
C VAL A 132 -7.21 6.74 -7.01
N PHE A 133 -8.46 6.34 -7.25
CA PHE A 133 -8.76 5.29 -8.24
C PHE A 133 -8.46 5.71 -9.67
N ARG A 134 -8.66 6.98 -10.04
CA ARG A 134 -8.25 7.52 -11.35
C ARG A 134 -6.73 7.46 -11.51
N GLU A 135 -5.98 7.76 -10.46
CA GLU A 135 -4.53 7.69 -10.47
C GLU A 135 -4.03 6.25 -10.58
N PHE A 136 -4.64 5.31 -9.87
CA PHE A 136 -4.34 3.89 -10.03
C PHE A 136 -4.64 3.40 -11.45
N TRP A 137 -5.77 3.83 -12.01
CA TRP A 137 -6.12 3.53 -13.39
C TRP A 137 -5.12 4.08 -14.39
N ARG A 138 -4.61 5.30 -14.17
CA ARG A 138 -3.62 5.94 -15.04
C ARG A 138 -2.32 5.15 -15.10
N VAL A 139 -1.81 4.70 -13.96
CA VAL A 139 -0.52 3.99 -13.90
C VAL A 139 -0.63 2.51 -14.25
N LEU A 140 -1.81 1.91 -14.16
CA LEU A 140 -2.03 0.50 -14.52
C LEU A 140 -2.01 0.32 -16.03
N LYS A 141 -1.28 -0.69 -16.48
CA LYS A 141 -1.36 -1.17 -17.86
C LYS A 141 -2.75 -1.72 -18.17
N SER A 142 -3.08 -1.78 -19.46
CA SER A 142 -4.26 -2.54 -19.90
C SER A 142 -4.14 -4.00 -19.45
N GLY A 143 -5.18 -4.52 -18.76
CA GLY A 143 -5.16 -5.84 -18.13
C GLY A 143 -4.40 -5.90 -16.80
N GLY A 144 -3.90 -4.77 -16.30
CA GLY A 144 -3.27 -4.68 -14.97
C GLY A 144 -4.25 -4.91 -13.84
N MET A 145 -3.74 -5.26 -12.66
CA MET A 145 -4.54 -5.68 -11.50
C MET A 145 -4.51 -4.64 -10.39
N LEU A 146 -5.69 -4.28 -9.85
CA LEU A 146 -5.82 -3.53 -8.60
C LEU A 146 -6.18 -4.48 -7.46
N ILE A 147 -5.35 -4.51 -6.42
CA ILE A 147 -5.54 -5.32 -5.21
C ILE A 147 -5.83 -4.39 -4.04
N ILE A 148 -7.03 -4.51 -3.46
CA ILE A 148 -7.46 -3.74 -2.29
C ILE A 148 -7.54 -4.70 -1.10
N ASN A 149 -6.74 -4.44 -0.06
CA ASN A 149 -6.80 -5.15 1.20
C ASN A 149 -7.23 -4.19 2.31
N SER A 150 -8.44 -4.39 2.82
CA SER A 150 -9.04 -3.55 3.86
C SER A 150 -9.89 -4.41 4.78
N CYS A 151 -10.17 -3.92 5.98
CA CYS A 151 -11.09 -4.55 6.90
C CYS A 151 -12.51 -3.98 6.72
N SER A 152 -13.52 -4.84 6.74
CA SER A 152 -14.91 -4.37 6.84
C SER A 152 -15.22 -3.89 8.26
N PRO A 153 -16.27 -3.07 8.46
CA PRO A 153 -16.72 -2.69 9.80
C PRO A 153 -16.97 -3.91 10.70
N GLU A 154 -17.59 -4.96 10.17
CA GLU A 154 -17.89 -6.18 10.92
C GLU A 154 -16.61 -6.93 11.32
N GLN A 155 -15.60 -6.96 10.46
CA GLN A 155 -14.30 -7.54 10.78
C GLN A 155 -13.58 -6.75 11.88
N ILE A 156 -13.70 -5.42 11.87
CA ILE A 156 -13.17 -4.57 12.93
C ILE A 156 -13.87 -4.84 14.25
N GLU A 157 -15.20 -4.87 14.27
CA GLU A 157 -16.00 -5.13 15.46
C GLU A 157 -15.73 -6.52 16.06
N CYS A 158 -15.61 -7.55 15.23
CA CYS A 158 -15.38 -8.93 15.70
C CYS A 158 -13.90 -9.25 16.00
N GLY A 159 -12.97 -8.55 15.36
CA GLY A 159 -11.54 -8.89 15.41
C GLY A 159 -10.72 -8.08 16.41
N PHE A 160 -11.18 -6.92 16.81
CA PHE A 160 -10.46 -6.04 17.73
C PHE A 160 -11.19 -5.97 19.08
N TRP A 161 -10.73 -6.77 20.05
CA TRP A 161 -11.30 -6.82 21.42
C TRP A 161 -11.36 -5.45 22.13
N PHE A 162 -10.52 -4.49 21.73
CA PHE A 162 -10.50 -3.14 22.30
C PHE A 162 -11.54 -2.20 21.66
N TYR A 163 -12.17 -2.56 20.55
CA TYR A 163 -13.16 -1.70 19.88
C TYR A 163 -14.43 -1.51 20.72
N ASN A 164 -14.71 -2.44 21.63
CA ASN A 164 -15.83 -2.34 22.57
C ASN A 164 -15.47 -1.58 23.85
N LEU A 165 -14.26 -1.03 23.96
CA LEU A 165 -13.78 -0.28 25.12
C LEU A 165 -13.72 1.24 24.88
N ILE A 166 -14.04 1.70 23.67
CA ILE A 166 -14.10 3.10 23.26
C ILE A 166 -15.56 3.47 23.03
#